data_145008628e4195a2c5e6b9fee9cea115
#
_entry.id   145008628e4195a2c5e6b9fee9cea115
#
_cell.length_a   1.000
_cell.length_b   1.000
_cell.length_c   1.000
_cell.angle_alpha   90.00
_cell.angle_beta   90.00
_cell.angle_gamma   90.00
#
_symmetry.space_group_name_H-M   'P 1'
#
loop_
_entity.id
_entity.type
_entity.pdbx_description
1 polymer ?
#
loop_
_entity_poly.entity_id
_entity_poly.type
_entity_poly.pdbx_seq_one_letter_code
_entity_poly.pdbx_strand_id
1 'polypeptide(L)'
;MQLANLILAQLVNGITLGSLYALIALGYTIVYGIVLLINFAHSELFMSGAFVGLGVMTVLTSSALASKFPWLAPAQHFFAGSTTGIVCMLLIMFLVSMIVVGVMGMIIERFAYRPLRHAPRLAALISAVGVSLFLQNAVLLWISAQQLPFPNPIGESTAFTIGTVDVSVLKVVIIITVIVLLVALDTFISRSRFGKAMRATSQDREAAGLMGIDINLSITLAFFIGPALGAVAGIFNGMYYGSIVFNMGFLPGIKAFTAAVLGGIGNLRGAMLGGFLLGIVESLASGFISTGYKDVIAFAILILVLIFRPGGLLGESVLEKV
;
A
#
# COMPACT_ATOMS: atom_id res chain seq x y z
N MET A 1 10.69 -11.61 -32.64
CA MET A 1 10.79 -12.33 -31.35
C MET A 1 11.28 -11.44 -30.21
N GLN A 2 12.37 -10.67 -30.33
CA GLN A 2 12.90 -9.82 -29.24
C GLN A 2 11.88 -8.78 -28.72
N LEU A 3 11.16 -8.09 -29.60
CA LEU A 3 10.16 -7.08 -29.22
C LEU A 3 8.99 -7.70 -28.42
N ALA A 4 8.48 -8.85 -28.84
CA ALA A 4 7.40 -9.54 -28.15
C ALA A 4 7.83 -9.98 -26.73
N ASN A 5 9.06 -10.46 -26.57
CA ASN A 5 9.60 -10.85 -25.28
C ASN A 5 9.81 -9.62 -24.37
N LEU A 6 10.24 -8.48 -24.92
CA LEU A 6 10.36 -7.23 -24.18
C LEU A 6 8.98 -6.75 -23.69
N ILE A 7 7.96 -6.75 -24.56
CA ILE A 7 6.59 -6.40 -24.19
C ILE A 7 6.09 -7.30 -23.06
N LEU A 8 6.29 -8.61 -23.19
CA LEU A 8 5.86 -9.59 -22.20
C LEU A 8 6.55 -9.36 -20.84
N ALA A 9 7.87 -9.13 -20.86
CA ALA A 9 8.63 -8.84 -19.64
C ALA A 9 8.12 -7.55 -18.96
N GLN A 10 7.84 -6.50 -19.73
CA GLN A 10 7.31 -5.24 -19.21
C GLN A 10 5.88 -5.39 -18.70
N LEU A 11 5.05 -6.23 -19.32
CA LEU A 11 3.70 -6.51 -18.81
C LEU A 11 3.76 -7.23 -17.46
N VAL A 12 4.61 -8.25 -17.31
CA VAL A 12 4.80 -8.94 -16.03
C VAL A 12 5.29 -7.98 -14.94
N ASN A 13 6.30 -7.16 -15.25
CA ASN A 13 6.80 -6.15 -14.33
C ASN A 13 5.72 -5.12 -14.00
N GLY A 14 4.96 -4.67 -15.00
CA GLY A 14 3.89 -3.70 -14.86
C GLY A 14 2.74 -4.20 -13.99
N ILE A 15 2.32 -5.46 -14.14
CA ILE A 15 1.32 -6.09 -13.28
C ILE A 15 1.84 -6.18 -11.85
N THR A 16 3.12 -6.53 -11.65
CA THR A 16 3.72 -6.62 -10.32
C THR A 16 3.75 -5.24 -9.63
N LEU A 17 4.28 -4.21 -10.30
CA LEU A 17 4.29 -2.83 -9.79
C LEU A 17 2.88 -2.29 -9.59
N GLY A 18 1.99 -2.56 -10.56
CA GLY A 18 0.59 -2.18 -10.49
C GLY A 18 -0.15 -2.81 -9.31
N SER A 19 0.20 -4.05 -8.95
CA SER A 19 -0.31 -4.70 -7.74
C SER A 19 0.07 -3.93 -6.47
N LEU A 20 1.32 -3.47 -6.36
CA LEU A 20 1.77 -2.66 -5.23
C LEU A 20 1.04 -1.31 -5.18
N TYR A 21 0.95 -0.63 -6.32
CA TYR A 21 0.22 0.65 -6.40
C TYR A 21 -1.26 0.49 -6.10
N ALA A 22 -1.90 -0.59 -6.56
CA ALA A 22 -3.30 -0.88 -6.27
C ALA A 22 -3.52 -1.05 -4.76
N LEU A 23 -2.63 -1.75 -4.06
CA LEU A 23 -2.77 -1.98 -2.62
C LEU A 23 -2.64 -0.68 -1.81
N ILE A 24 -1.68 0.19 -2.17
CA ILE A 24 -1.54 1.51 -1.55
C ILE A 24 -2.73 2.42 -1.91
N ALA A 25 -3.16 2.43 -3.20
CA ALA A 25 -4.28 3.22 -3.69
C ALA A 25 -5.60 2.87 -3.00
N LEU A 26 -5.80 1.59 -2.65
CA LEU A 26 -6.94 1.16 -1.84
C LEU A 26 -6.93 1.78 -0.46
N GLY A 27 -5.76 1.84 0.18
CA GLY A 27 -5.63 2.50 1.47
C GLY A 27 -6.02 3.98 1.42
N TYR A 28 -5.59 4.70 0.38
CA TYR A 28 -6.04 6.08 0.13
C TYR A 28 -7.55 6.14 -0.10
N THR A 29 -8.08 5.26 -0.92
CA THR A 29 -9.48 5.27 -1.33
C THR A 29 -10.43 4.98 -0.18
N ILE A 30 -10.08 4.04 0.73
CA ILE A 30 -10.90 3.74 1.91
C ILE A 30 -10.99 4.95 2.82
N VAL A 31 -9.85 5.58 3.11
CA VAL A 31 -9.82 6.76 4.00
C VAL A 31 -10.54 7.93 3.34
N TYR A 32 -10.24 8.23 2.08
CA TYR A 32 -10.88 9.31 1.35
C TYR A 32 -12.39 9.12 1.20
N GLY A 33 -12.85 7.90 0.91
CA GLY A 33 -14.26 7.60 0.74
C GLY A 33 -15.11 7.94 1.97
N ILE A 34 -14.52 7.91 3.18
CA ILE A 34 -15.26 8.21 4.42
C ILE A 34 -15.02 9.64 4.90
N VAL A 35 -13.78 10.12 4.81
CA VAL A 35 -13.38 11.40 5.44
C VAL A 35 -13.41 12.55 4.44
N LEU A 36 -13.36 12.25 3.13
CA LEU A 36 -13.26 13.21 2.02
C LEU A 36 -12.00 14.11 2.13
N LEU A 37 -10.95 13.59 2.77
CA LEU A 37 -9.66 14.24 2.93
C LEU A 37 -8.54 13.30 2.48
N ILE A 38 -7.56 13.84 1.78
CA ILE A 38 -6.39 13.09 1.34
C ILE A 38 -5.42 12.95 2.52
N ASN A 39 -5.09 11.71 2.87
CA ASN A 39 -4.13 11.42 3.93
C ASN A 39 -2.71 11.26 3.34
N PHE A 40 -1.94 12.34 3.23
CA PHE A 40 -0.56 12.26 2.74
C PHE A 40 0.39 11.47 3.67
N ALA A 41 0.04 11.29 4.94
CA ALA A 41 0.81 10.43 5.83
C ALA A 41 0.70 8.93 5.49
N HIS A 42 -0.24 8.55 4.60
CA HIS A 42 -0.44 7.14 4.21
C HIS A 42 0.79 6.55 3.52
N SER A 43 1.51 7.35 2.75
CA SER A 43 2.78 6.95 2.11
C SER A 43 3.84 6.55 3.13
N GLU A 44 3.89 7.23 4.27
CA GLU A 44 4.88 6.94 5.32
C GLU A 44 4.45 5.74 6.18
N LEU A 45 3.15 5.45 6.24
CA LEU A 45 2.66 4.22 6.84
C LEU A 45 3.04 2.98 6.00
N PHE A 46 3.05 3.11 4.67
CA PHE A 46 3.64 2.12 3.77
C PHE A 46 5.14 1.90 4.07
N MET A 47 5.93 2.98 4.18
CA MET A 47 7.32 2.92 4.59
C MET A 47 7.48 2.23 5.95
N SER A 48 6.71 2.66 6.96
CA SER A 48 6.72 2.07 8.30
C SER A 48 6.46 0.57 8.28
N GLY A 49 5.57 0.10 7.39
CA GLY A 49 5.29 -1.32 7.18
C GLY A 49 6.51 -2.11 6.73
N ALA A 50 7.32 -1.55 5.82
CA ALA A 50 8.56 -2.17 5.38
C ALA A 50 9.57 -2.28 6.54
N PHE A 51 9.74 -1.22 7.36
CA PHE A 51 10.64 -1.24 8.50
C PHE A 51 10.19 -2.21 9.58
N VAL A 52 8.90 -2.27 9.90
CA VAL A 52 8.35 -3.26 10.84
C VAL A 52 8.55 -4.67 10.31
N GLY A 53 8.27 -4.90 9.01
CA GLY A 53 8.50 -6.19 8.36
C GLY A 53 9.98 -6.63 8.43
N LEU A 54 10.91 -5.72 8.12
CA LEU A 54 12.34 -6.01 8.28
C LEU A 54 12.71 -6.33 9.72
N GLY A 55 12.16 -5.59 10.69
CA GLY A 55 12.38 -5.86 12.13
C GLY A 55 11.90 -7.25 12.52
N VAL A 56 10.71 -7.65 12.12
CA VAL A 56 10.16 -8.99 12.37
C VAL A 56 11.05 -10.06 11.72
N MET A 57 11.43 -9.89 10.44
CA MET A 57 12.31 -10.83 9.76
C MET A 57 13.66 -10.95 10.49
N THR A 58 14.26 -9.83 10.88
CA THR A 58 15.53 -9.82 11.62
C THR A 58 15.41 -10.57 12.95
N VAL A 59 14.32 -10.37 13.71
CA VAL A 59 14.10 -11.10 14.96
C VAL A 59 13.97 -12.60 14.72
N LEU A 60 13.27 -13.01 13.68
CA LEU A 60 13.03 -14.42 13.36
C LEU A 60 14.25 -15.13 12.75
N THR A 61 15.18 -14.42 12.09
CA THR A 61 16.31 -15.03 11.35
C THR A 61 17.69 -14.71 11.90
N SER A 62 17.84 -13.78 12.84
CA SER A 62 19.15 -13.32 13.34
C SER A 62 19.83 -14.33 14.28
N SER A 63 20.94 -14.89 13.83
CA SER A 63 21.81 -15.75 14.66
C SER A 63 22.38 -15.04 15.89
N ALA A 64 22.60 -13.73 15.80
CA ALA A 64 23.06 -12.91 16.93
C ALA A 64 22.00 -12.78 18.03
N LEU A 65 20.70 -12.80 17.69
CA LEU A 65 19.63 -12.82 18.69
C LEU A 65 19.47 -14.21 19.30
N ALA A 66 19.61 -15.30 18.52
CA ALA A 66 19.54 -16.65 19.07
C ALA A 66 20.71 -16.97 20.00
N SER A 67 21.90 -16.41 19.77
CA SER A 67 23.00 -16.57 20.72
C SER A 67 22.74 -15.89 22.08
N LYS A 68 21.97 -14.78 22.10
CA LYS A 68 21.54 -14.09 23.30
C LYS A 68 20.30 -14.73 23.96
N PHE A 69 19.42 -15.31 23.14
CA PHE A 69 18.16 -15.94 23.57
C PHE A 69 18.09 -17.35 23.00
N PRO A 70 18.69 -18.38 23.65
CA PRO A 70 18.78 -19.75 23.12
C PRO A 70 17.44 -20.41 22.76
N TRP A 71 16.34 -19.96 23.36
CA TRP A 71 14.99 -20.44 23.05
C TRP A 71 14.51 -20.06 21.66
N LEU A 72 15.15 -19.04 20.99
CA LEU A 72 14.87 -18.66 19.60
C LEU A 72 15.59 -19.55 18.57
N ALA A 73 16.62 -20.28 18.94
CA ALA A 73 17.42 -21.09 18.01
C ALA A 73 16.59 -22.13 17.22
N PRO A 74 15.66 -22.90 17.84
CA PRO A 74 14.81 -23.83 17.09
C PRO A 74 13.92 -23.12 16.07
N ALA A 75 13.38 -21.94 16.43
CA ALA A 75 12.55 -21.15 15.54
C ALA A 75 13.33 -20.63 14.31
N GLN A 76 14.59 -20.19 14.51
CA GLN A 76 15.43 -19.74 13.40
C GLN A 76 15.70 -20.84 12.36
N HIS A 77 16.07 -22.04 12.82
CA HIS A 77 16.29 -23.18 11.93
C HIS A 77 15.03 -23.52 11.15
N PHE A 78 13.85 -23.40 11.76
CA PHE A 78 12.58 -23.62 11.09
C PHE A 78 12.32 -22.55 10.02
N PHE A 79 12.47 -21.25 10.37
CA PHE A 79 12.15 -20.14 9.45
C PHE A 79 13.17 -19.97 8.31
N ALA A 80 14.45 -20.28 8.54
CA ALA A 80 15.50 -20.15 7.52
C ALA A 80 15.71 -21.40 6.65
N GLY A 81 15.32 -22.59 7.13
CA GLY A 81 15.68 -23.86 6.51
C GLY A 81 14.57 -24.57 5.73
N SER A 82 13.32 -24.10 5.80
CA SER A 82 12.17 -24.84 5.26
C SER A 82 11.24 -23.92 4.49
N THR A 83 10.69 -24.39 3.36
CA THR A 83 9.69 -23.67 2.58
C THR A 83 8.47 -23.31 3.44
N THR A 84 8.01 -24.23 4.30
CA THR A 84 6.92 -23.98 5.24
C THR A 84 7.31 -22.88 6.24
N GLY A 85 8.56 -22.88 6.71
CA GLY A 85 9.08 -21.84 7.60
C GLY A 85 9.07 -20.45 6.95
N ILE A 86 9.48 -20.36 5.69
CA ILE A 86 9.46 -19.11 4.91
C ILE A 86 8.02 -18.59 4.78
N VAL A 87 7.06 -19.45 4.44
CA VAL A 87 5.64 -19.06 4.33
C VAL A 87 5.12 -18.57 5.70
N CYS A 88 5.38 -19.30 6.77
CA CYS A 88 5.00 -18.88 8.13
C CYS A 88 5.64 -17.54 8.52
N MET A 89 6.92 -17.33 8.20
CA MET A 89 7.62 -16.08 8.44
C MET A 89 6.96 -14.92 7.69
N LEU A 90 6.65 -15.07 6.41
CA LEU A 90 5.96 -14.05 5.62
C LEU A 90 4.59 -13.72 6.21
N LEU A 91 3.81 -14.73 6.61
CA LEU A 91 2.50 -14.51 7.25
C LEU A 91 2.64 -13.74 8.57
N ILE A 92 3.63 -14.08 9.41
CA ILE A 92 3.91 -13.36 10.66
C ILE A 92 4.34 -11.90 10.34
N MET A 93 5.24 -11.70 9.38
CA MET A 93 5.65 -10.36 8.94
C MET A 93 4.45 -9.52 8.51
N PHE A 94 3.56 -10.06 7.68
CA PHE A 94 2.36 -9.36 7.23
C PHE A 94 1.42 -9.07 8.39
N LEU A 95 1.08 -10.05 9.21
CA LEU A 95 0.16 -9.87 10.34
C LEU A 95 0.67 -8.83 11.35
N VAL A 96 1.94 -8.95 11.76
CA VAL A 96 2.51 -8.01 12.73
C VAL A 96 2.58 -6.61 12.14
N SER A 97 3.04 -6.46 10.89
CA SER A 97 3.11 -5.16 10.23
C SER A 97 1.72 -4.55 10.00
N MET A 98 0.72 -5.34 9.60
CA MET A 98 -0.66 -4.88 9.45
C MET A 98 -1.22 -4.36 10.78
N ILE A 99 -0.99 -5.07 11.89
CA ILE A 99 -1.47 -4.68 13.21
C ILE A 99 -0.74 -3.41 13.68
N VAL A 100 0.59 -3.39 13.64
CA VAL A 100 1.39 -2.25 14.13
C VAL A 100 1.08 -1.00 13.34
N VAL A 101 1.11 -1.07 12.01
CA VAL A 101 0.87 0.08 11.14
C VAL A 101 -0.61 0.48 11.14
N GLY A 102 -1.52 -0.48 11.25
CA GLY A 102 -2.93 -0.20 11.43
C GLY A 102 -3.20 0.57 12.73
N VAL A 103 -2.57 0.17 13.84
CA VAL A 103 -2.64 0.90 15.11
C VAL A 103 -2.00 2.30 14.99
N MET A 104 -0.85 2.42 14.30
CA MET A 104 -0.27 3.74 14.00
C MET A 104 -1.26 4.62 13.22
N GLY A 105 -1.96 4.07 12.24
CA GLY A 105 -3.01 4.78 11.50
C GLY A 105 -4.15 5.27 12.40
N MET A 106 -4.62 4.43 13.35
CA MET A 106 -5.63 4.84 14.34
C MET A 106 -5.11 5.96 15.27
N ILE A 107 -3.86 5.88 15.69
CA ILE A 107 -3.22 6.93 16.52
C ILE A 107 -3.19 8.26 15.75
N ILE A 108 -2.78 8.23 14.48
CA ILE A 108 -2.74 9.40 13.61
C ILE A 108 -4.16 9.97 13.41
N GLU A 109 -5.17 9.13 13.21
CA GLU A 109 -6.55 9.57 13.14
C GLU A 109 -6.96 10.30 14.41
N ARG A 110 -6.68 9.70 15.56
CA ARG A 110 -7.12 10.24 16.85
C ARG A 110 -6.49 11.59 17.20
N PHE A 111 -5.21 11.74 16.93
CA PHE A 111 -4.44 12.93 17.37
C PHE A 111 -4.27 13.98 16.28
N ALA A 112 -4.16 13.61 15.01
CA ALA A 112 -3.88 14.53 13.93
C ALA A 112 -5.12 14.89 13.09
N TYR A 113 -6.07 13.97 12.91
CA TYR A 113 -7.23 14.21 12.03
C TYR A 113 -8.52 14.48 12.79
N ARG A 114 -8.78 13.76 13.88
CA ARG A 114 -10.02 13.89 14.63
C ARG A 114 -10.26 15.28 15.21
N PRO A 115 -9.26 15.98 15.77
CA PRO A 115 -9.43 17.36 16.25
C PRO A 115 -9.72 18.37 15.13
N LEU A 116 -9.30 18.05 13.89
CA LEU A 116 -9.40 18.95 12.74
C LEU A 116 -10.63 18.68 11.85
N ARG A 117 -11.56 17.80 12.25
CA ARG A 117 -12.73 17.43 11.44
C ARG A 117 -13.68 18.61 11.16
N HIS A 118 -13.70 19.62 12.04
CA HIS A 118 -14.51 20.83 11.90
C HIS A 118 -13.68 22.03 11.43
N ALA A 119 -12.37 21.87 11.24
CA ALA A 119 -11.48 22.90 10.73
C ALA A 119 -11.54 22.98 9.18
N PRO A 120 -11.07 24.08 8.59
CA PRO A 120 -10.93 24.19 7.14
C PRO A 120 -10.12 23.03 6.55
N ARG A 121 -10.45 22.59 5.35
CA ARG A 121 -9.78 21.44 4.68
C ARG A 121 -8.26 21.58 4.61
N LEU A 122 -7.77 22.83 4.49
CA LEU A 122 -6.32 23.13 4.48
C LEU A 122 -5.63 22.74 5.80
N ALA A 123 -6.29 22.89 6.95
CA ALA A 123 -5.70 22.52 8.24
C ALA A 123 -5.42 21.02 8.34
N ALA A 124 -6.36 20.19 7.89
CA ALA A 124 -6.17 18.74 7.84
C ALA A 124 -5.07 18.33 6.85
N LEU A 125 -4.95 19.03 5.70
CA LEU A 125 -3.89 18.78 4.72
C LEU A 125 -2.51 19.13 5.29
N ILE A 126 -2.36 20.28 5.96
CA ILE A 126 -1.10 20.68 6.60
C ILE A 126 -0.73 19.70 7.71
N SER A 127 -1.72 19.26 8.51
CA SER A 127 -1.51 18.23 9.54
C SER A 127 -1.01 16.91 8.92
N ALA A 128 -1.60 16.48 7.80
CA ALA A 128 -1.18 15.28 7.10
C ALA A 128 0.28 15.34 6.63
N VAL A 129 0.69 16.48 6.06
CA VAL A 129 2.09 16.71 5.64
C VAL A 129 3.01 16.75 6.85
N GLY A 130 2.58 17.41 7.95
CA GLY A 130 3.34 17.44 9.20
C GLY A 130 3.57 16.03 9.78
N VAL A 131 2.55 15.18 9.78
CA VAL A 131 2.65 13.77 10.21
C VAL A 131 3.59 12.99 9.28
N SER A 132 3.48 13.20 7.95
CA SER A 132 4.38 12.55 6.98
C SER A 132 5.84 12.89 7.28
N LEU A 133 6.18 14.17 7.41
CA LEU A 133 7.53 14.61 7.75
C LEU A 133 7.99 14.08 9.13
N PHE A 134 7.10 14.05 10.10
CA PHE A 134 7.40 13.48 11.42
C PHE A 134 7.79 12.00 11.31
N LEU A 135 7.00 11.18 10.60
CA LEU A 135 7.29 9.76 10.43
C LEU A 135 8.60 9.52 9.68
N GLN A 136 8.89 10.27 8.60
CA GLN A 136 10.16 10.19 7.88
C GLN A 136 11.34 10.47 8.80
N ASN A 137 11.27 11.59 9.53
CA ASN A 137 12.36 11.99 10.43
C ASN A 137 12.46 11.06 11.65
N ALA A 138 11.36 10.49 12.13
CA ALA A 138 11.39 9.49 13.19
C ALA A 138 12.17 8.24 12.75
N VAL A 139 11.92 7.72 11.55
CA VAL A 139 12.67 6.58 11.00
C VAL A 139 14.13 6.95 10.77
N LEU A 140 14.41 8.14 10.20
CA LEU A 140 15.77 8.63 9.98
C LEU A 140 16.60 8.71 11.26
N LEU A 141 16.01 9.23 12.34
CA LEU A 141 16.72 9.49 13.60
C LEU A 141 16.80 8.23 14.50
N TRP A 142 15.74 7.40 14.53
CA TRP A 142 15.63 6.29 15.48
C TRP A 142 16.03 4.94 14.90
N ILE A 143 15.96 4.78 13.56
CA ILE A 143 16.30 3.52 12.91
C ILE A 143 17.56 3.66 12.08
N SER A 144 17.51 4.35 10.94
CA SER A 144 18.67 4.56 10.07
C SER A 144 18.45 5.67 9.05
N ALA A 145 19.50 6.48 8.85
CA ALA A 145 19.58 7.42 7.72
C ALA A 145 20.06 6.74 6.43
N GLN A 146 20.68 5.55 6.54
CA GLN A 146 21.24 4.81 5.42
C GLN A 146 20.20 3.84 4.84
N GLN A 147 20.42 3.47 3.59
CA GLN A 147 19.67 2.41 2.94
C GLN A 147 19.98 1.06 3.62
N LEU A 148 18.93 0.39 4.09
CA LEU A 148 19.04 -0.93 4.71
C LEU A 148 18.71 -2.02 3.68
N PRO A 149 19.51 -3.11 3.62
CA PRO A 149 19.18 -4.25 2.78
C PRO A 149 17.90 -4.93 3.30
N PHE A 150 17.03 -5.30 2.39
CA PHE A 150 15.84 -6.09 2.66
C PHE A 150 15.97 -7.44 1.96
N PRO A 151 16.43 -8.49 2.66
CA PRO A 151 16.59 -9.81 2.05
C PRO A 151 15.28 -10.37 1.53
N ASN A 152 15.35 -11.06 0.39
CA ASN A 152 14.22 -11.80 -0.14
C ASN A 152 14.28 -13.26 0.37
N PRO A 153 13.43 -13.67 1.32
CA PRO A 153 13.46 -15.03 1.87
C PRO A 153 12.99 -16.10 0.88
N ILE A 154 12.24 -15.70 -0.17
CA ILE A 154 11.77 -16.61 -1.22
C ILE A 154 12.91 -16.99 -2.17
N GLY A 155 13.99 -16.17 -2.22
CA GLY A 155 15.09 -16.35 -3.16
C GLY A 155 14.75 -15.84 -4.58
N GLU A 156 15.65 -16.10 -5.52
CA GLU A 156 15.52 -15.69 -6.94
C GLU A 156 15.00 -16.81 -7.83
N SER A 157 14.30 -17.80 -7.26
CA SER A 157 13.80 -18.96 -8.02
C SER A 157 12.75 -18.52 -9.06
N THR A 158 12.83 -19.12 -10.25
CA THR A 158 11.86 -18.95 -11.33
C THR A 158 10.63 -19.81 -11.04
N ALA A 159 9.42 -19.22 -11.09
CA ALA A 159 8.18 -19.95 -10.94
C ALA A 159 7.81 -20.67 -12.24
N PHE A 160 7.88 -19.95 -13.33
CA PHE A 160 7.65 -20.45 -14.69
C PHE A 160 8.24 -19.49 -15.72
N THR A 161 8.44 -20.00 -16.94
CA THR A 161 8.97 -19.23 -18.07
C THR A 161 7.89 -19.08 -19.13
N ILE A 162 7.62 -17.85 -19.58
CA ILE A 162 6.70 -17.57 -20.69
C ILE A 162 7.55 -17.14 -21.89
N GLY A 163 7.70 -18.02 -22.87
CA GLY A 163 8.63 -17.79 -23.98
C GLY A 163 10.08 -17.78 -23.49
N THR A 164 10.72 -16.63 -23.49
CA THR A 164 12.09 -16.43 -22.96
C THR A 164 12.12 -15.56 -21.69
N VAL A 165 10.95 -15.23 -21.12
CA VAL A 165 10.85 -14.38 -19.95
C VAL A 165 10.63 -15.22 -18.70
N ASP A 166 11.59 -15.17 -17.78
CA ASP A 166 11.49 -15.82 -16.49
C ASP A 166 10.68 -14.99 -15.51
N VAL A 167 9.62 -15.61 -14.97
CA VAL A 167 8.77 -15.00 -13.93
C VAL A 167 9.22 -15.52 -12.57
N SER A 168 9.76 -14.64 -11.72
CA SER A 168 10.22 -15.06 -10.41
C SER A 168 9.04 -15.40 -9.48
N VAL A 169 9.27 -16.33 -8.55
CA VAL A 169 8.28 -16.73 -7.53
C VAL A 169 7.82 -15.53 -6.72
N LEU A 170 8.72 -14.59 -6.41
CA LEU A 170 8.36 -13.36 -5.69
C LEU A 170 7.26 -12.57 -6.41
N LYS A 171 7.36 -12.36 -7.73
CA LYS A 171 6.34 -11.63 -8.52
C LYS A 171 4.98 -12.33 -8.44
N VAL A 172 4.97 -13.64 -8.55
CA VAL A 172 3.73 -14.45 -8.45
C VAL A 172 3.12 -14.31 -7.06
N VAL A 173 3.93 -14.42 -6.01
CA VAL A 173 3.49 -14.25 -4.61
C VAL A 173 2.91 -12.85 -4.38
N ILE A 174 3.57 -11.79 -4.88
CA ILE A 174 3.05 -10.41 -4.81
C ILE A 174 1.65 -10.34 -5.44
N ILE A 175 1.52 -10.77 -6.70
CA ILE A 175 0.26 -10.66 -7.45
C ILE A 175 -0.85 -11.44 -6.76
N ILE A 176 -0.60 -12.70 -6.37
CA ILE A 176 -1.61 -13.54 -5.71
C ILE A 176 -2.02 -12.93 -4.36
N THR A 177 -1.06 -12.53 -3.52
CA THR A 177 -1.35 -11.96 -2.21
C THR A 177 -2.17 -10.67 -2.35
N VAL A 178 -1.80 -9.80 -3.29
CA VAL A 178 -2.55 -8.57 -3.55
C VAL A 178 -3.97 -8.88 -4.01
N ILE A 179 -4.16 -9.80 -4.96
CA ILE A 179 -5.51 -10.19 -5.41
C ILE A 179 -6.34 -10.75 -4.24
N VAL A 180 -5.76 -11.60 -3.39
CA VAL A 180 -6.45 -12.14 -2.21
C VAL A 180 -6.86 -11.01 -1.25
N LEU A 181 -5.97 -10.07 -0.96
CA LEU A 181 -6.28 -8.93 -0.10
C LEU A 181 -7.34 -8.01 -0.72
N LEU A 182 -7.30 -7.79 -2.04
CA LEU A 182 -8.31 -7.01 -2.77
C LEU A 182 -9.69 -7.65 -2.65
N VAL A 183 -9.79 -8.95 -2.93
CA VAL A 183 -11.05 -9.70 -2.84
C VAL A 183 -11.56 -9.77 -1.39
N ALA A 184 -10.67 -9.99 -0.43
CA ALA A 184 -11.00 -9.99 0.99
C ALA A 184 -11.56 -8.63 1.43
N LEU A 185 -10.93 -7.53 1.00
CA LEU A 185 -11.37 -6.18 1.31
C LEU A 185 -12.72 -5.83 0.65
N ASP A 186 -12.88 -6.10 -0.66
CA ASP A 186 -14.15 -5.86 -1.37
C ASP A 186 -15.29 -6.65 -0.70
N THR A 187 -15.03 -7.89 -0.33
CA THR A 187 -15.99 -8.74 0.39
C THR A 187 -16.29 -8.20 1.78
N PHE A 188 -15.28 -7.78 2.53
CA PHE A 188 -15.45 -7.18 3.85
C PHE A 188 -16.33 -5.92 3.78
N ILE A 189 -16.02 -4.99 2.87
CA ILE A 189 -16.77 -3.74 2.74
C ILE A 189 -18.18 -3.97 2.19
N SER A 190 -18.37 -4.93 1.28
CA SER A 190 -19.68 -5.20 0.67
C SER A 190 -20.61 -5.97 1.59
N ARG A 191 -20.10 -6.94 2.36
CA ARG A 191 -20.92 -7.91 3.11
C ARG A 191 -20.95 -7.69 4.61
N SER A 192 -19.87 -7.16 5.23
CA SER A 192 -19.82 -7.02 6.69
C SER A 192 -20.70 -5.87 7.21
N ARG A 193 -21.09 -5.96 8.50
CA ARG A 193 -21.81 -4.89 9.19
C ARG A 193 -20.99 -3.61 9.26
N PHE A 194 -19.70 -3.73 9.52
CA PHE A 194 -18.77 -2.60 9.55
C PHE A 194 -18.60 -1.94 8.18
N GLY A 195 -18.48 -2.73 7.11
CA GLY A 195 -18.40 -2.19 5.75
C GLY A 195 -19.69 -1.46 5.34
N LYS A 196 -20.86 -1.95 5.76
CA LYS A 196 -22.15 -1.25 5.55
C LYS A 196 -22.18 0.08 6.32
N ALA A 197 -21.71 0.09 7.58
CA ALA A 197 -21.60 1.31 8.39
C ALA A 197 -20.63 2.33 7.75
N MET A 198 -19.47 1.86 7.27
CA MET A 198 -18.51 2.71 6.57
C MET A 198 -19.12 3.37 5.32
N ARG A 199 -19.85 2.61 4.50
CA ARG A 199 -20.55 3.14 3.31
C ARG A 199 -21.67 4.11 3.66
N ALA A 200 -22.48 3.82 4.68
CA ALA A 200 -23.50 4.75 5.15
C ALA A 200 -22.88 6.08 5.63
N THR A 201 -21.78 6.00 6.41
CA THR A 201 -21.04 7.18 6.88
C THR A 201 -20.42 7.99 5.72
N SER A 202 -20.04 7.33 4.61
CA SER A 202 -19.50 8.01 3.44
C SER A 202 -20.56 8.77 2.64
N GLN A 203 -21.80 8.30 2.63
CA GLN A 203 -22.90 8.93 1.93
C GLN A 203 -23.47 10.12 2.68
N ASP A 204 -23.80 9.94 3.95
CA ASP A 204 -24.33 10.97 4.82
C ASP A 204 -23.99 10.67 6.29
N ARG A 205 -23.14 11.49 6.89
CA ARG A 205 -22.70 11.31 8.28
C ARG A 205 -23.80 11.59 9.27
N GLU A 206 -24.62 12.62 9.03
CA GLU A 206 -25.69 13.01 9.94
C GLU A 206 -26.79 11.93 9.95
N ALA A 207 -27.25 11.52 8.77
CA ALA A 207 -28.23 10.46 8.63
C ALA A 207 -27.72 9.13 9.23
N ALA A 208 -26.47 8.77 8.99
CA ALA A 208 -25.85 7.57 9.56
C ALA A 208 -25.84 7.64 11.11
N GLY A 209 -25.51 8.79 11.68
CA GLY A 209 -25.57 9.01 13.13
C GLY A 209 -26.95 8.85 13.71
N LEU A 210 -27.98 9.41 13.04
CA LEU A 210 -29.38 9.26 13.45
C LEU A 210 -29.86 7.81 13.41
N MET A 211 -29.32 6.99 12.51
CA MET A 211 -29.56 5.53 12.43
C MET A 211 -28.76 4.71 13.44
N GLY A 212 -28.04 5.35 14.37
CA GLY A 212 -27.27 4.68 15.43
C GLY A 212 -25.92 4.14 15.01
N ILE A 213 -25.37 4.59 13.86
CA ILE A 213 -24.04 4.19 13.42
C ILE A 213 -22.99 5.05 14.15
N ASP A 214 -22.02 4.39 14.79
CA ASP A 214 -20.84 5.09 15.35
C ASP A 214 -19.90 5.54 14.22
N ILE A 215 -19.99 6.84 13.91
CA ILE A 215 -19.20 7.51 12.88
C ILE A 215 -17.70 7.45 13.24
N ASN A 216 -17.36 7.61 14.53
CA ASN A 216 -15.98 7.59 14.97
C ASN A 216 -15.35 6.22 14.76
N LEU A 217 -16.07 5.14 15.12
CA LEU A 217 -15.60 3.78 14.90
C LEU A 217 -15.43 3.49 13.40
N SER A 218 -16.36 3.94 12.56
CA SER A 218 -16.30 3.77 11.10
C SER A 218 -15.05 4.43 10.51
N ILE A 219 -14.72 5.66 10.93
CA ILE A 219 -13.53 6.39 10.48
C ILE A 219 -12.26 5.73 11.03
N THR A 220 -12.22 5.38 12.32
CA THR A 220 -11.07 4.74 12.95
C THR A 220 -10.74 3.39 12.28
N LEU A 221 -11.77 2.60 11.89
CA LEU A 221 -11.57 1.36 11.14
C LEU A 221 -10.98 1.60 9.75
N ALA A 222 -11.39 2.67 9.04
CA ALA A 222 -10.77 3.02 7.77
C ALA A 222 -9.28 3.37 7.93
N PHE A 223 -8.94 4.11 8.99
CA PHE A 223 -7.56 4.45 9.35
C PHE A 223 -6.75 3.28 9.92
N PHE A 224 -7.39 2.17 10.25
CA PHE A 224 -6.72 0.89 10.53
C PHE A 224 -6.48 0.09 9.26
N ILE A 225 -7.54 -0.16 8.49
CA ILE A 225 -7.50 -1.06 7.32
C ILE A 225 -6.62 -0.50 6.20
N GLY A 226 -6.75 0.78 5.87
CA GLY A 226 -5.94 1.42 4.83
C GLY A 226 -4.44 1.26 5.09
N PRO A 227 -3.92 1.75 6.21
CA PRO A 227 -2.52 1.58 6.59
C PRO A 227 -2.06 0.13 6.72
N ALA A 228 -2.91 -0.76 7.21
CA ALA A 228 -2.59 -2.19 7.28
C ALA A 228 -2.31 -2.79 5.89
N LEU A 229 -3.09 -2.44 4.87
CA LEU A 229 -2.82 -2.83 3.49
C LEU A 229 -1.54 -2.17 2.94
N GLY A 230 -1.33 -0.90 3.25
CA GLY A 230 -0.09 -0.19 2.91
C GLY A 230 1.15 -0.88 3.49
N ALA A 231 1.07 -1.42 4.70
CA ALA A 231 2.18 -2.14 5.33
C ALA A 231 2.61 -3.38 4.54
N VAL A 232 1.65 -4.16 4.03
CA VAL A 232 1.94 -5.33 3.18
C VAL A 232 2.62 -4.90 1.87
N ALA A 233 2.11 -3.83 1.25
CA ALA A 233 2.74 -3.25 0.06
C ALA A 233 4.17 -2.79 0.34
N GLY A 234 4.44 -2.21 1.52
CA GLY A 234 5.78 -1.79 1.96
C GLY A 234 6.75 -2.96 2.08
N ILE A 235 6.34 -4.07 2.68
CA ILE A 235 7.15 -5.29 2.77
C ILE A 235 7.48 -5.81 1.37
N PHE A 236 6.49 -5.96 0.51
CA PHE A 236 6.72 -6.42 -0.85
C PHE A 236 7.60 -5.48 -1.66
N ASN A 237 7.46 -4.17 -1.48
CA ASN A 237 8.33 -3.19 -2.12
C ASN A 237 9.79 -3.36 -1.65
N GLY A 238 10.01 -3.55 -0.35
CA GLY A 238 11.34 -3.85 0.20
C GLY A 238 11.94 -5.14 -0.39
N MET A 239 11.14 -6.22 -0.46
CA MET A 239 11.57 -7.48 -1.08
C MET A 239 11.84 -7.36 -2.58
N TYR A 240 11.02 -6.57 -3.30
CA TYR A 240 11.14 -6.39 -4.76
C TYR A 240 12.37 -5.58 -5.15
N TYR A 241 12.67 -4.50 -4.41
CA TYR A 241 13.85 -3.65 -4.67
C TYR A 241 15.10 -4.07 -3.87
N GLY A 242 14.99 -5.06 -2.97
CA GLY A 242 16.09 -5.56 -2.15
C GLY A 242 16.59 -4.59 -1.08
N SER A 243 15.90 -3.46 -0.87
CA SER A 243 16.32 -2.42 0.06
C SER A 243 15.21 -1.49 0.46
N ILE A 244 15.36 -0.86 1.64
CA ILE A 244 14.46 0.15 2.16
C ILE A 244 15.24 1.37 2.65
N VAL A 245 14.60 2.54 2.59
CA VAL A 245 15.16 3.83 3.02
C VAL A 245 14.07 4.68 3.67
N PHE A 246 14.44 5.60 4.56
CA PHE A 246 13.50 6.40 5.37
C PHE A 246 12.50 7.27 4.57
N ASN A 247 12.79 7.58 3.32
CA ASN A 247 11.93 8.37 2.43
C ASN A 247 11.29 7.54 1.30
N MET A 248 11.35 6.19 1.37
CA MET A 248 10.85 5.31 0.31
C MET A 248 9.35 5.42 0.09
N GLY A 249 8.59 5.99 1.04
CA GLY A 249 7.13 6.14 0.94
C GLY A 249 6.71 7.22 -0.04
N PHE A 250 7.48 8.29 -0.19
CA PHE A 250 7.05 9.50 -0.88
C PHE A 250 6.66 9.28 -2.35
N LEU A 251 7.57 8.77 -3.18
CA LEU A 251 7.30 8.56 -4.62
C LEU A 251 6.22 7.50 -4.89
N PRO A 252 6.29 6.28 -4.30
CA PRO A 252 5.22 5.31 -4.46
C PRO A 252 3.88 5.81 -3.92
N GLY A 253 3.89 6.61 -2.85
CA GLY A 253 2.69 7.21 -2.29
C GLY A 253 2.00 8.16 -3.26
N ILE A 254 2.73 9.09 -3.91
CA ILE A 254 2.16 10.00 -4.90
C ILE A 254 1.67 9.22 -6.13
N LYS A 255 2.39 8.18 -6.58
CA LYS A 255 1.97 7.33 -7.69
C LYS A 255 0.69 6.55 -7.36
N ALA A 256 0.60 6.01 -6.16
CA ALA A 256 -0.60 5.31 -5.72
C ALA A 256 -1.80 6.27 -5.54
N PHE A 257 -1.56 7.51 -5.11
CA PHE A 257 -2.58 8.55 -5.15
C PHE A 257 -3.01 8.84 -6.61
N THR A 258 -2.06 8.96 -7.54
CA THR A 258 -2.35 9.05 -8.98
C THR A 258 -3.22 7.89 -9.46
N ALA A 259 -2.89 6.68 -9.05
CA ALA A 259 -3.67 5.47 -9.37
C ALA A 259 -5.09 5.53 -8.80
N ALA A 260 -5.26 5.99 -7.55
CA ALA A 260 -6.57 6.19 -6.95
C ALA A 260 -7.41 7.23 -7.70
N VAL A 261 -6.79 8.36 -8.11
CA VAL A 261 -7.44 9.39 -8.94
C VAL A 261 -7.82 8.85 -10.31
N LEU A 262 -6.88 8.17 -10.98
CA LEU A 262 -7.11 7.54 -12.28
C LEU A 262 -8.29 6.57 -12.22
N GLY A 263 -8.37 5.77 -11.18
CA GLY A 263 -9.44 4.80 -10.98
C GLY A 263 -10.79 5.43 -10.62
N GLY A 264 -10.77 6.57 -9.96
CA GLY A 264 -11.91 7.27 -9.34
C GLY A 264 -11.84 7.16 -7.82
N ILE A 265 -11.41 8.24 -7.16
CA ILE A 265 -11.23 8.27 -5.71
C ILE A 265 -12.58 7.99 -5.01
N GLY A 266 -12.56 7.09 -4.03
CA GLY A 266 -13.76 6.64 -3.32
C GLY A 266 -14.34 5.33 -3.87
N ASN A 267 -14.00 4.92 -5.11
CA ASN A 267 -14.37 3.64 -5.67
C ASN A 267 -13.22 2.64 -5.56
N LEU A 268 -13.39 1.60 -4.72
CA LEU A 268 -12.36 0.59 -4.46
C LEU A 268 -11.93 -0.17 -5.72
N ARG A 269 -12.90 -0.57 -6.54
CA ARG A 269 -12.62 -1.30 -7.80
C ARG A 269 -11.93 -0.38 -8.81
N GLY A 270 -12.29 0.90 -8.81
CA GLY A 270 -11.65 1.93 -9.61
C GLY A 270 -10.18 2.09 -9.22
N ALA A 271 -9.90 2.31 -7.95
CA ALA A 271 -8.53 2.47 -7.44
C ALA A 271 -7.63 1.25 -7.75
N MET A 272 -8.20 0.04 -7.67
CA MET A 272 -7.52 -1.19 -8.05
C MET A 272 -7.12 -1.18 -9.54
N LEU A 273 -8.08 -0.91 -10.42
CA LEU A 273 -7.82 -0.83 -11.87
C LEU A 273 -6.82 0.28 -12.19
N GLY A 274 -6.96 1.45 -11.55
CA GLY A 274 -6.02 2.56 -11.70
C GLY A 274 -4.59 2.18 -11.31
N GLY A 275 -4.42 1.40 -10.24
CA GLY A 275 -3.12 0.86 -9.81
C GLY A 275 -2.50 -0.04 -10.85
N PHE A 276 -3.24 -1.03 -11.35
CA PHE A 276 -2.75 -1.93 -12.40
C PHE A 276 -2.42 -1.18 -13.69
N LEU A 277 -3.29 -0.28 -14.13
CA LEU A 277 -3.06 0.51 -15.34
C LEU A 277 -1.80 1.38 -15.21
N LEU A 278 -1.65 2.10 -14.09
CA LEU A 278 -0.48 2.93 -13.86
C LEU A 278 0.81 2.10 -13.86
N GLY A 279 0.82 0.95 -13.17
CA GLY A 279 1.99 0.09 -13.14
C GLY A 279 2.36 -0.47 -14.51
N ILE A 280 1.38 -0.87 -15.33
CA ILE A 280 1.60 -1.36 -16.70
C ILE A 280 2.18 -0.22 -17.57
N VAL A 281 1.58 0.96 -17.52
CA VAL A 281 2.05 2.10 -18.33
C VAL A 281 3.45 2.53 -17.89
N GLU A 282 3.73 2.61 -16.59
CA GLU A 282 5.05 2.94 -16.06
C GLU A 282 6.12 1.92 -16.50
N SER A 283 5.79 0.63 -16.44
CA SER A 283 6.71 -0.43 -16.85
C SER A 283 6.98 -0.38 -18.36
N LEU A 284 5.95 -0.22 -19.18
CA LEU A 284 6.10 -0.07 -20.63
C LEU A 284 6.92 1.18 -20.97
N ALA A 285 6.65 2.31 -20.31
CA ALA A 285 7.39 3.54 -20.50
C ALA A 285 8.89 3.38 -20.12
N SER A 286 9.15 2.68 -19.03
CA SER A 286 10.53 2.37 -18.59
C SER A 286 11.27 1.49 -19.62
N GLY A 287 10.58 0.52 -20.22
CA GLY A 287 11.19 -0.40 -21.18
C GLY A 287 11.36 0.14 -22.60
N PHE A 288 10.45 1.04 -23.04
CA PHE A 288 10.44 1.52 -24.43
C PHE A 288 10.97 2.96 -24.59
N ILE A 289 10.88 3.79 -23.56
CA ILE A 289 11.31 5.18 -23.61
C ILE A 289 12.60 5.35 -22.80
N SER A 290 12.50 5.34 -21.49
CA SER A 290 13.63 5.39 -20.56
C SER A 290 13.16 5.22 -19.12
N THR A 291 13.97 4.58 -18.30
CA THR A 291 13.74 4.47 -16.85
C THR A 291 13.71 5.84 -16.15
N GLY A 292 14.42 6.84 -16.67
CA GLY A 292 14.45 8.19 -16.10
C GLY A 292 13.13 8.95 -16.28
N TYR A 293 12.33 8.63 -17.30
CA TYR A 293 11.05 9.30 -17.59
C TYR A 293 9.83 8.61 -16.99
N LYS A 294 9.98 7.48 -16.30
CA LYS A 294 8.87 6.72 -15.74
C LYS A 294 7.96 7.55 -14.82
N ASP A 295 8.55 8.39 -13.96
CA ASP A 295 7.82 9.23 -13.02
C ASP A 295 7.11 10.40 -13.74
N VAL A 296 7.78 10.99 -14.73
CA VAL A 296 7.18 12.05 -15.57
C VAL A 296 5.95 11.54 -16.30
N ILE A 297 6.01 10.32 -16.84
CA ILE A 297 4.87 9.72 -17.56
C ILE A 297 3.73 9.40 -16.57
N ALA A 298 4.03 8.87 -15.40
CA ALA A 298 3.02 8.62 -14.38
C ALA A 298 2.27 9.91 -13.96
N PHE A 299 3.00 11.01 -13.76
CA PHE A 299 2.39 12.30 -13.42
C PHE A 299 1.70 12.98 -14.61
N ALA A 300 2.22 12.82 -15.83
CA ALA A 300 1.53 13.30 -17.02
C ALA A 300 0.15 12.64 -17.19
N ILE A 301 0.06 11.33 -16.91
CA ILE A 301 -1.23 10.63 -16.91
C ILE A 301 -2.17 11.19 -15.85
N LEU A 302 -1.68 11.49 -14.63
CA LEU A 302 -2.49 12.14 -13.60
C LEU A 302 -3.10 13.45 -14.11
N ILE A 303 -2.26 14.31 -14.68
CA ILE A 303 -2.70 15.62 -15.21
C ILE A 303 -3.73 15.44 -16.31
N LEU A 304 -3.47 14.54 -17.27
CA LEU A 304 -4.40 14.26 -18.36
C LEU A 304 -5.76 13.74 -17.84
N VAL A 305 -5.73 12.82 -16.86
CA VAL A 305 -6.98 12.30 -16.27
C VAL A 305 -7.75 13.39 -15.54
N LEU A 306 -7.07 14.23 -14.76
CA LEU A 306 -7.73 15.35 -14.06
C LEU A 306 -8.36 16.37 -15.02
N ILE A 307 -7.75 16.59 -16.21
CA ILE A 307 -8.28 17.50 -17.22
C ILE A 307 -9.48 16.88 -17.96
N PHE A 308 -9.35 15.62 -18.42
CA PHE A 308 -10.34 15.03 -19.32
C PHE A 308 -11.42 14.20 -18.62
N ARG A 309 -11.08 13.60 -17.44
CA ARG A 309 -11.99 12.78 -16.64
C ARG A 309 -11.76 12.99 -15.14
N PRO A 310 -12.19 14.13 -14.58
CA PRO A 310 -11.93 14.45 -13.16
C PRO A 310 -12.57 13.45 -12.17
N GLY A 311 -13.62 12.72 -12.59
CA GLY A 311 -14.18 11.60 -11.80
C GLY A 311 -13.39 10.30 -11.86
N GLY A 312 -12.35 10.19 -12.71
CA GLY A 312 -11.62 8.96 -12.97
C GLY A 312 -12.35 7.98 -13.89
N LEU A 313 -11.83 6.75 -14.01
CA LEU A 313 -12.37 5.73 -14.95
C LEU A 313 -13.71 5.14 -14.46
N LEU A 314 -13.85 4.90 -13.15
CA LEU A 314 -15.02 4.30 -12.52
C LEU A 314 -15.61 5.17 -11.40
N GLY A 315 -15.26 6.46 -11.34
CA GLY A 315 -15.84 7.39 -10.39
C GLY A 315 -17.29 7.74 -10.75
N GLU A 316 -18.12 7.95 -9.74
CA GLU A 316 -19.47 8.46 -9.92
C GLU A 316 -19.41 9.94 -10.31
N SER A 317 -20.21 10.35 -11.30
CA SER A 317 -20.39 11.77 -11.60
C SER A 317 -21.06 12.42 -10.38
N VAL A 318 -20.37 13.32 -9.73
CA VAL A 318 -21.00 14.17 -8.71
C VAL A 318 -22.00 15.06 -9.45
N LEU A 319 -23.28 14.69 -9.36
CA LEU A 319 -24.35 15.61 -9.73
C LEU A 319 -24.28 16.75 -8.71
N GLU A 320 -23.79 17.92 -9.12
CA GLU A 320 -23.96 19.14 -8.34
C GLU A 320 -25.45 19.29 -8.07
N LYS A 321 -25.85 19.11 -6.81
CA LYS A 321 -27.16 19.53 -6.36
C LYS A 321 -27.12 21.07 -6.38
N VAL A 322 -27.70 21.64 -7.42
CA VAL A 322 -28.03 23.07 -7.51
C VAL A 322 -29.01 23.42 -6.41
#